data_8ad74e91aa6f0d3a24015a258f61f974
#
_entry.id   8ad74e91aa6f0d3a24015a258f61f974
#
_cell.length_a   1.000
_cell.length_b   1.000
_cell.length_c   1.000
_cell.angle_alpha   90.00
_cell.angle_beta   90.00
_cell.angle_gamma   90.00
#
_symmetry.space_group_name_H-M   'P 1'
#
loop_
_entity.id
_entity.type
_entity.pdbx_description
1 polymer ?
#
loop_
_entity_poly.entity_id
_entity_poly.type
_entity_poly.pdbx_seq_one_letter_code
_entity_poly.pdbx_strand_id
1 'polypeptide(L)'
;MINVTLKQIQSWIPCEIEDQFLNQEINGVTIDSRAISKNMLFIPFKGENVDGHRFVSKALQDGAGAAFYQRGTPIDENVSGPIIWVEDTLTALQQLAQAYLRHVNPKVIAVTGSNGKTTTKDMIESVLHTEFKVKKTQGNYNNEIGLPLTILELDNDTEISILEMGMSGFHEIEFLSNLAQPDIAVITNIGESHMQDLGSREGIAKAKSEITIGLKDNGTFIYDGDEPLLKPHVKEVENAKCISIGVATDNALVCSVDDRDTTGISFTINNKEHYDLPILGKHNMKNATIAIAVGHELGLTYNTIYQNLKNVSLTGMRMEQHTLENDITVINDAYNASPTSMRAAIDTLSTLTGRRILILGDVLELGENSKEMHIGVGNYLEEKHIDVLYTFGNEAKYIYDSGQQHVEKAQHFNSKDDMIEVLRSDLKAHDRVLVKGSRGMKLEEVVNALIS
;
A
#
# COMPACT_ATOMS: atom_id res chain seq x y z
N MET A 1 -2.95 -20.44 2.67
CA MET A 1 -3.58 -19.97 3.94
C MET A 1 -3.33 -20.97 5.04
N ILE A 2 -3.41 -20.54 6.30
CA ILE A 2 -3.18 -21.40 7.48
C ILE A 2 -4.00 -22.68 7.39
N ASN A 3 -3.33 -23.81 7.60
CA ASN A 3 -3.95 -25.13 7.67
C ASN A 3 -3.29 -25.90 8.83
N VAL A 4 -3.96 -25.94 9.97
CA VAL A 4 -3.44 -26.45 11.24
C VAL A 4 -4.55 -27.07 12.10
N THR A 5 -4.18 -27.85 13.11
CA THR A 5 -5.14 -28.35 14.12
C THR A 5 -5.28 -27.38 15.29
N LEU A 6 -6.39 -27.47 16.01
CA LEU A 6 -6.58 -26.70 17.25
C LEU A 6 -5.52 -27.01 18.31
N LYS A 7 -4.99 -28.23 18.31
CA LYS A 7 -3.85 -28.61 19.16
C LYS A 7 -2.60 -27.79 18.87
N GLN A 8 -2.33 -27.53 17.60
CA GLN A 8 -1.20 -26.65 17.21
C GLN A 8 -1.45 -25.21 17.67
N ILE A 9 -2.66 -24.67 17.46
CA ILE A 9 -3.02 -23.34 17.95
C ILE A 9 -2.82 -23.24 19.46
N GLN A 10 -3.30 -24.23 20.23
CA GLN A 10 -3.13 -24.27 21.69
C GLN A 10 -1.64 -24.31 22.10
N SER A 11 -0.79 -24.92 21.29
CA SER A 11 0.66 -24.95 21.58
C SER A 11 1.37 -23.62 21.25
N TRP A 12 0.75 -22.77 20.44
CA TRP A 12 1.35 -21.54 19.93
C TRP A 12 0.95 -20.29 20.69
N ILE A 13 -0.29 -20.26 21.21
CA ILE A 13 -0.82 -19.07 21.89
C ILE A 13 -1.45 -19.44 23.23
N PRO A 14 -1.48 -18.51 24.20
CA PRO A 14 -2.21 -18.69 25.44
C PRO A 14 -3.71 -18.77 25.18
N CYS A 15 -4.27 -19.97 25.24
CA CYS A 15 -5.71 -20.20 25.07
C CYS A 15 -6.14 -21.49 25.74
N GLU A 16 -7.45 -21.67 25.88
CA GLU A 16 -8.08 -22.89 26.41
C GLU A 16 -9.05 -23.45 25.38
N ILE A 17 -8.91 -24.76 25.12
CA ILE A 17 -9.73 -25.49 24.16
C ILE A 17 -10.12 -26.80 24.81
N GLU A 18 -11.39 -27.23 24.65
CA GLU A 18 -11.83 -28.54 25.14
C GLU A 18 -11.07 -29.65 24.41
N ASP A 19 -10.60 -30.65 25.18
CA ASP A 19 -9.76 -31.74 24.64
C ASP A 19 -10.39 -32.48 23.46
N GLN A 20 -11.73 -32.63 23.46
CA GLN A 20 -12.45 -33.31 22.37
C GLN A 20 -12.29 -32.63 21.00
N PHE A 21 -11.95 -31.33 20.97
CA PHE A 21 -11.82 -30.55 19.73
C PHE A 21 -10.36 -30.38 19.25
N LEU A 22 -9.36 -30.85 20.00
CA LEU A 22 -7.95 -30.62 19.70
C LEU A 22 -7.51 -31.12 18.30
N ASN A 23 -8.16 -32.14 17.78
CA ASN A 23 -7.86 -32.66 16.44
C ASN A 23 -8.66 -31.98 15.32
N GLN A 24 -9.51 -31.01 15.63
CA GLN A 24 -10.24 -30.26 14.63
C GLN A 24 -9.25 -29.49 13.76
N GLU A 25 -9.39 -29.61 12.43
CA GLU A 25 -8.61 -28.87 11.46
C GLU A 25 -9.21 -27.48 11.20
N ILE A 26 -8.35 -26.49 11.14
CA ILE A 26 -8.65 -25.12 10.75
C ILE A 26 -8.00 -24.84 9.40
N ASN A 27 -8.79 -24.35 8.45
CA ASN A 27 -8.34 -23.99 7.11
C ASN A 27 -8.76 -22.55 6.80
N GLY A 28 -7.88 -21.59 7.13
CA GLY A 28 -8.12 -20.17 6.97
C GLY A 28 -8.72 -19.50 8.21
N VAL A 29 -8.74 -18.18 8.15
CA VAL A 29 -9.22 -17.28 9.21
C VAL A 29 -10.11 -16.21 8.60
N THR A 30 -11.15 -15.81 9.30
CA THR A 30 -11.98 -14.66 8.94
C THR A 30 -12.44 -13.86 10.15
N ILE A 31 -12.57 -12.56 9.99
CA ILE A 31 -13.17 -11.63 10.95
C ILE A 31 -14.58 -11.21 10.53
N ASP A 32 -15.00 -11.56 9.29
CA ASP A 32 -16.33 -11.26 8.76
C ASP A 32 -17.24 -12.50 8.87
N SER A 33 -18.25 -12.42 9.72
CA SER A 33 -19.23 -13.51 9.91
C SER A 33 -20.04 -13.86 8.65
N ARG A 34 -20.03 -13.01 7.64
CA ARG A 34 -20.71 -13.23 6.33
C ARG A 34 -19.82 -13.99 5.33
N ALA A 35 -18.51 -14.06 5.62
CA ALA A 35 -17.51 -14.70 4.77
C ALA A 35 -17.02 -16.04 5.33
N ILE A 36 -17.85 -16.72 6.13
CA ILE A 36 -17.53 -18.04 6.69
C ILE A 36 -17.45 -19.07 5.57
N SER A 37 -16.36 -19.81 5.55
CA SER A 37 -16.18 -21.03 4.76
C SER A 37 -15.87 -22.20 5.69
N LYS A 38 -16.03 -23.42 5.16
CA LYS A 38 -15.87 -24.65 5.95
C LYS A 38 -14.49 -24.70 6.62
N ASN A 39 -14.50 -25.00 7.91
CA ASN A 39 -13.31 -25.15 8.75
C ASN A 39 -12.48 -23.85 8.96
N MET A 40 -13.00 -22.66 8.65
CA MET A 40 -12.33 -21.42 9.02
C MET A 40 -12.40 -21.17 10.53
N LEU A 41 -11.38 -20.48 11.05
CA LEU A 41 -11.41 -19.87 12.38
C LEU A 41 -12.09 -18.50 12.28
N PHE A 42 -13.21 -18.34 12.99
CA PHE A 42 -13.86 -17.04 13.12
C PHE A 42 -13.29 -16.26 14.30
N ILE A 43 -12.90 -15.01 14.07
CA ILE A 43 -12.36 -14.13 15.11
C ILE A 43 -13.28 -12.92 15.28
N PRO A 44 -14.11 -12.89 16.33
CA PRO A 44 -14.97 -11.75 16.63
C PRO A 44 -14.16 -10.62 17.28
N PHE A 45 -14.49 -9.37 16.92
CA PHE A 45 -14.00 -8.20 17.63
C PHE A 45 -15.15 -7.44 18.28
N LYS A 46 -14.85 -6.81 19.40
CA LYS A 46 -15.76 -5.86 20.04
C LYS A 46 -15.58 -4.48 19.41
N GLY A 47 -16.48 -4.11 18.51
CA GLY A 47 -16.53 -2.80 17.91
C GLY A 47 -17.26 -1.77 18.78
N GLU A 48 -17.22 -0.50 18.37
CA GLU A 48 -17.89 0.60 19.08
C GLU A 48 -19.42 0.41 19.19
N ASN A 49 -20.04 -0.08 18.12
CA ASN A 49 -21.49 -0.22 18.01
C ASN A 49 -21.99 -1.67 18.10
N VAL A 50 -21.13 -2.63 17.83
CA VAL A 50 -21.52 -4.04 17.73
C VAL A 50 -20.43 -4.93 18.31
N ASP A 51 -20.82 -5.83 19.21
CA ASP A 51 -19.95 -6.92 19.69
C ASP A 51 -20.04 -8.10 18.73
N GLY A 52 -18.93 -8.44 18.07
CA GLY A 52 -18.82 -9.54 17.11
C GLY A 52 -19.09 -10.91 17.72
N HIS A 53 -18.97 -11.09 19.05
CA HIS A 53 -19.24 -12.36 19.73
C HIS A 53 -20.66 -12.85 19.53
N ARG A 54 -21.63 -11.95 19.33
CA ARG A 54 -23.02 -12.31 19.01
C ARG A 54 -23.18 -13.14 17.73
N PHE A 55 -22.18 -13.11 16.84
CA PHE A 55 -22.20 -13.84 15.57
C PHE A 55 -21.55 -15.22 15.66
N VAL A 56 -20.94 -15.58 16.80
CA VAL A 56 -20.21 -16.84 16.97
C VAL A 56 -21.11 -18.05 16.76
N SER A 57 -22.31 -18.08 17.38
CA SER A 57 -23.26 -19.18 17.21
C SER A 57 -23.58 -19.41 15.72
N LYS A 58 -23.89 -18.34 14.99
CA LYS A 58 -24.20 -18.42 13.56
C LYS A 58 -22.97 -18.85 12.75
N ALA A 59 -21.78 -18.31 13.02
CA ALA A 59 -20.56 -18.66 12.31
C ALA A 59 -20.25 -20.17 12.42
N LEU A 60 -20.43 -20.77 13.62
CA LEU A 60 -20.26 -22.20 13.80
C LEU A 60 -21.31 -23.00 13.04
N GLN A 61 -22.60 -22.56 13.05
CA GLN A 61 -23.67 -23.17 12.27
C GLN A 61 -23.42 -23.08 10.74
N ASP A 62 -22.83 -21.99 10.27
CA ASP A 62 -22.49 -21.77 8.86
C ASP A 62 -21.22 -22.55 8.44
N GLY A 63 -20.56 -23.27 9.36
CA GLY A 63 -19.46 -24.20 9.04
C GLY A 63 -18.08 -23.75 9.48
N ALA A 64 -17.95 -22.71 10.31
CA ALA A 64 -16.68 -22.40 10.95
C ALA A 64 -16.15 -23.62 11.74
N GLY A 65 -14.85 -23.89 11.62
CA GLY A 65 -14.22 -25.00 12.33
C GLY A 65 -13.99 -24.72 13.81
N ALA A 66 -13.87 -23.43 14.18
CA ALA A 66 -13.80 -22.93 15.54
C ALA A 66 -14.05 -21.43 15.57
N ALA A 67 -14.23 -20.87 16.77
CA ALA A 67 -14.27 -19.44 16.98
C ALA A 67 -13.44 -19.04 18.21
N PHE A 68 -12.75 -17.89 18.15
CA PHE A 68 -12.24 -17.24 19.35
C PHE A 68 -13.41 -16.74 20.19
N TYR A 69 -13.23 -16.76 21.51
CA TYR A 69 -14.17 -16.18 22.44
C TYR A 69 -13.43 -15.50 23.58
N GLN A 70 -13.70 -14.23 23.80
CA GLN A 70 -13.01 -13.45 24.82
C GLN A 70 -13.57 -13.79 26.21
N ARG A 71 -12.68 -14.09 27.17
CA ARG A 71 -13.03 -14.34 28.56
C ARG A 71 -13.78 -13.15 29.17
N GLY A 72 -14.77 -13.44 29.99
CA GLY A 72 -15.61 -12.40 30.61
C GLY A 72 -16.71 -11.83 29.70
N THR A 73 -16.76 -12.21 28.41
CA THR A 73 -17.92 -11.93 27.56
C THR A 73 -19.02 -12.95 27.82
N PRO A 74 -20.30 -12.54 28.08
CA PRO A 74 -21.40 -13.48 28.24
C PRO A 74 -21.55 -14.37 27.01
N ILE A 75 -21.58 -15.67 27.21
CA ILE A 75 -21.77 -16.63 26.12
C ILE A 75 -23.30 -16.85 25.88
N ASP A 76 -23.68 -16.84 24.60
CA ASP A 76 -25.03 -17.20 24.18
C ASP A 76 -25.24 -18.71 24.42
N GLU A 77 -26.35 -19.08 25.02
CA GLU A 77 -26.73 -20.48 25.29
C GLU A 77 -26.83 -21.37 24.05
N ASN A 78 -26.97 -20.72 22.86
CA ASN A 78 -27.02 -21.39 21.57
C ASN A 78 -25.63 -21.62 20.93
N VAL A 79 -24.57 -21.21 21.58
CA VAL A 79 -23.20 -21.46 21.09
C VAL A 79 -22.87 -22.93 21.33
N SER A 80 -22.69 -23.68 20.24
CA SER A 80 -22.34 -25.09 20.26
C SER A 80 -21.26 -25.38 19.23
N GLY A 81 -20.12 -25.96 19.65
CA GLY A 81 -18.98 -26.27 18.79
C GLY A 81 -17.65 -25.84 19.38
N PRO A 82 -16.56 -25.94 18.62
CA PRO A 82 -15.21 -25.63 19.09
C PRO A 82 -15.04 -24.14 19.42
N ILE A 83 -14.87 -23.82 20.69
CA ILE A 83 -14.54 -22.50 21.19
C ILE A 83 -13.09 -22.46 21.67
N ILE A 84 -12.37 -21.44 21.28
CA ILE A 84 -11.02 -21.13 21.74
C ILE A 84 -11.12 -19.92 22.66
N TRP A 85 -11.01 -20.16 23.98
CA TRP A 85 -11.06 -19.12 25.00
C TRP A 85 -9.73 -18.35 25.04
N VAL A 86 -9.79 -17.04 24.88
CA VAL A 86 -8.65 -16.12 24.91
C VAL A 86 -8.92 -14.93 25.82
N GLU A 87 -7.89 -14.26 26.30
CA GLU A 87 -8.06 -13.06 27.13
C GLU A 87 -8.54 -11.86 26.29
N ASP A 88 -7.98 -11.71 25.08
CA ASP A 88 -8.34 -10.65 24.12
C ASP A 88 -8.22 -11.20 22.69
N THR A 89 -9.25 -11.01 21.86
CA THR A 89 -9.31 -11.61 20.53
C THR A 89 -8.35 -10.97 19.53
N LEU A 90 -8.06 -9.68 19.66
CA LEU A 90 -7.08 -9.00 18.81
C LEU A 90 -5.65 -9.46 19.14
N THR A 91 -5.30 -9.47 20.41
CA THR A 91 -4.01 -9.96 20.88
C THR A 91 -3.80 -11.43 20.47
N ALA A 92 -4.83 -12.26 20.58
CA ALA A 92 -4.76 -13.66 20.18
C ALA A 92 -4.56 -13.82 18.66
N LEU A 93 -5.22 -12.98 17.83
CA LEU A 93 -4.98 -12.93 16.38
C LEU A 93 -3.52 -12.61 16.07
N GLN A 94 -2.96 -11.59 16.72
CA GLN A 94 -1.58 -11.13 16.52
C GLN A 94 -0.55 -12.18 16.94
N GLN A 95 -0.77 -12.83 18.10
CA GLN A 95 0.06 -13.93 18.58
C GLN A 95 0.00 -15.15 17.67
N LEU A 96 -1.21 -15.51 17.19
CA LEU A 96 -1.39 -16.61 16.24
C LEU A 96 -0.65 -16.32 14.92
N ALA A 97 -0.77 -15.10 14.39
CA ALA A 97 -0.08 -14.71 13.16
C ALA A 97 1.44 -14.77 13.34
N GLN A 98 1.97 -14.27 14.45
CA GLN A 98 3.41 -14.30 14.70
C GLN A 98 3.92 -15.75 14.84
N ALA A 99 3.19 -16.60 15.54
CA ALA A 99 3.54 -18.02 15.68
C ALA A 99 3.48 -18.76 14.33
N TYR A 100 2.46 -18.48 13.54
CA TYR A 100 2.33 -19.04 12.20
C TYR A 100 3.42 -18.57 11.24
N LEU A 101 3.79 -17.27 11.29
CA LEU A 101 4.91 -16.74 10.50
C LEU A 101 6.23 -17.47 10.83
N ARG A 102 6.48 -17.72 12.11
CA ARG A 102 7.65 -18.53 12.54
C ARG A 102 7.56 -19.97 12.06
N HIS A 103 6.36 -20.55 12.01
CA HIS A 103 6.16 -21.92 11.53
C HIS A 103 6.44 -22.05 10.04
N VAL A 104 5.90 -21.15 9.21
CA VAL A 104 6.16 -21.09 7.75
C VAL A 104 7.60 -20.67 7.46
N ASN A 105 8.13 -19.74 8.25
CA ASN A 105 9.52 -19.23 8.18
C ASN A 105 9.94 -18.71 6.79
N PRO A 106 9.13 -17.88 6.11
CA PRO A 106 9.53 -17.27 4.86
C PRO A 106 10.56 -16.16 5.10
N LYS A 107 11.25 -15.71 4.05
CA LYS A 107 11.91 -14.40 4.06
C LYS A 107 10.85 -13.32 4.09
N VAL A 108 10.98 -12.37 5.01
CA VAL A 108 10.02 -11.27 5.19
C VAL A 108 10.60 -9.98 4.65
N ILE A 109 9.85 -9.32 3.75
CA ILE A 109 10.16 -8.00 3.21
C ILE A 109 9.08 -7.04 3.71
N ALA A 110 9.45 -6.07 4.53
CA ALA A 110 8.53 -5.06 5.04
C ALA A 110 8.67 -3.75 4.26
N VAL A 111 7.55 -3.14 3.87
CA VAL A 111 7.53 -1.91 3.07
C VAL A 111 6.66 -0.85 3.72
N THR A 112 7.25 0.32 4.01
CA THR A 112 6.52 1.52 4.43
C THR A 112 6.91 2.73 3.60
N GLY A 113 6.27 3.86 3.82
CA GLY A 113 6.51 5.14 3.18
C GLY A 113 5.24 5.99 3.10
N SER A 114 5.38 7.27 2.80
CA SER A 114 4.23 8.15 2.62
C SER A 114 3.48 7.83 1.33
N ASN A 115 4.22 7.62 0.24
CA ASN A 115 3.69 7.27 -1.07
C ASN A 115 4.46 6.07 -1.64
N GLY A 116 3.89 5.36 -2.61
CA GLY A 116 4.58 4.30 -3.35
C GLY A 116 4.69 2.94 -2.64
N LYS A 117 4.18 2.76 -1.42
CA LYS A 117 4.22 1.47 -0.70
C LYS A 117 3.70 0.31 -1.54
N THR A 118 2.45 0.41 -1.99
CA THR A 118 1.78 -0.64 -2.77
C THR A 118 2.45 -0.86 -4.12
N THR A 119 2.81 0.23 -4.80
CA THR A 119 3.54 0.16 -6.07
C THR A 119 4.88 -0.55 -5.91
N THR A 120 5.64 -0.20 -4.88
CA THR A 120 6.93 -0.86 -4.58
C THR A 120 6.74 -2.33 -4.22
N LYS A 121 5.74 -2.65 -3.40
CA LYS A 121 5.35 -4.03 -3.06
C LYS A 121 5.03 -4.86 -4.31
N ASP A 122 4.26 -4.29 -5.24
CA ASP A 122 3.88 -4.96 -6.49
C ASP A 122 5.10 -5.15 -7.41
N MET A 123 6.00 -4.16 -7.48
CA MET A 123 7.25 -4.27 -8.22
C MET A 123 8.19 -5.33 -7.61
N ILE A 124 8.29 -5.40 -6.27
CA ILE A 124 9.07 -6.44 -5.58
C ILE A 124 8.50 -7.82 -5.90
N GLU A 125 7.17 -8.01 -5.81
CA GLU A 125 6.55 -9.27 -6.22
C GLU A 125 6.88 -9.61 -7.66
N SER A 126 6.73 -8.65 -8.59
CA SER A 126 7.02 -8.87 -10.02
C SER A 126 8.47 -9.30 -10.24
N VAL A 127 9.42 -8.72 -9.51
CA VAL A 127 10.84 -9.10 -9.60
C VAL A 127 11.08 -10.52 -9.10
N LEU A 128 10.35 -10.99 -8.08
CA LEU A 128 10.66 -12.22 -7.36
C LEU A 128 9.83 -13.45 -7.78
N HIS A 129 8.62 -13.26 -8.30
CA HIS A 129 7.63 -14.33 -8.46
C HIS A 129 8.02 -15.45 -9.42
N THR A 130 8.97 -15.24 -10.33
CA THR A 130 9.45 -16.30 -11.24
C THR A 130 10.42 -17.28 -10.57
N GLU A 131 11.08 -16.84 -9.49
CA GLU A 131 12.11 -17.63 -8.80
C GLU A 131 11.64 -18.12 -7.42
N PHE A 132 10.63 -17.47 -6.82
CA PHE A 132 10.16 -17.76 -5.47
C PHE A 132 8.63 -17.86 -5.40
N LYS A 133 8.14 -18.62 -4.43
CA LYS A 133 6.73 -18.61 -4.03
C LYS A 133 6.46 -17.39 -3.16
N VAL A 134 5.93 -16.35 -3.75
CA VAL A 134 5.71 -15.04 -3.12
C VAL A 134 4.27 -14.88 -2.68
N LYS A 135 4.06 -14.35 -1.48
CA LYS A 135 2.79 -13.80 -1.00
C LYS A 135 2.99 -12.36 -0.58
N LYS A 136 1.99 -11.52 -0.83
CA LYS A 136 2.04 -10.09 -0.46
C LYS A 136 0.76 -9.61 0.18
N THR A 137 0.83 -8.51 0.92
CA THR A 137 -0.34 -7.79 1.42
C THR A 137 -1.32 -7.49 0.29
N GLN A 138 -2.58 -7.84 0.49
CA GLN A 138 -3.69 -7.53 -0.40
C GLN A 138 -4.44 -6.27 0.10
N GLY A 139 -4.94 -5.45 -0.84
CA GLY A 139 -5.69 -4.25 -0.50
C GLY A 139 -4.94 -3.32 0.47
N ASN A 140 -5.60 -2.97 1.57
CA ASN A 140 -5.08 -2.13 2.64
C ASN A 140 -4.89 -2.87 3.97
N TYR A 141 -4.67 -4.19 3.93
CA TYR A 141 -4.42 -5.01 5.14
C TYR A 141 -3.02 -4.78 5.72
N ASN A 142 -2.74 -3.53 6.10
CA ASN A 142 -1.42 -3.04 6.48
C ASN A 142 -1.34 -2.44 7.90
N ASN A 143 -2.34 -2.72 8.74
CA ASN A 143 -2.43 -2.29 10.14
C ASN A 143 -2.41 -3.48 11.11
N GLU A 144 -2.67 -3.22 12.41
CA GLU A 144 -2.63 -4.18 13.53
C GLU A 144 -3.61 -5.36 13.40
N ILE A 145 -4.60 -5.28 12.50
CA ILE A 145 -5.53 -6.36 12.16
C ILE A 145 -5.17 -6.97 10.80
N GLY A 146 -4.96 -6.13 9.80
CA GLY A 146 -4.77 -6.54 8.42
C GLY A 146 -3.47 -7.29 8.18
N LEU A 147 -2.36 -6.84 8.78
CA LEU A 147 -1.07 -7.54 8.64
C LEU A 147 -1.09 -8.94 9.26
N PRO A 148 -1.63 -9.17 10.48
CA PRO A 148 -1.87 -10.53 10.98
C PRO A 148 -2.70 -11.40 10.05
N LEU A 149 -3.79 -10.89 9.49
CA LEU A 149 -4.61 -11.64 8.52
C LEU A 149 -3.82 -12.00 7.27
N THR A 150 -3.03 -11.06 6.72
CA THR A 150 -2.13 -11.32 5.59
C THR A 150 -1.14 -12.46 5.89
N ILE A 151 -0.58 -12.48 7.11
CA ILE A 151 0.34 -13.56 7.52
C ILE A 151 -0.38 -14.91 7.58
N LEU A 152 -1.62 -14.94 8.08
CA LEU A 152 -2.40 -16.17 8.15
C LEU A 152 -2.89 -16.69 6.78
N GLU A 153 -2.78 -15.88 5.73
CA GLU A 153 -3.00 -16.30 4.33
C GLU A 153 -1.78 -16.96 3.68
N LEU A 154 -0.61 -16.99 4.32
CA LEU A 154 0.57 -17.67 3.80
C LEU A 154 0.30 -19.17 3.64
N ASP A 155 0.80 -19.75 2.56
CA ASP A 155 0.85 -21.21 2.38
C ASP A 155 2.11 -21.76 3.08
N ASN A 156 2.08 -23.02 3.50
CA ASN A 156 3.21 -23.65 4.20
C ASN A 156 4.52 -23.67 3.39
N ASP A 157 4.43 -23.54 2.08
CA ASP A 157 5.56 -23.51 1.15
C ASP A 157 5.87 -22.09 0.62
N THR A 158 5.30 -21.05 1.24
CA THR A 158 5.65 -19.66 0.92
C THR A 158 7.10 -19.39 1.26
N GLU A 159 7.87 -18.90 0.29
CA GLU A 159 9.31 -18.60 0.46
C GLU A 159 9.54 -17.13 0.78
N ILE A 160 8.71 -16.22 0.24
CA ILE A 160 8.79 -14.78 0.45
C ILE A 160 7.43 -14.23 0.87
N SER A 161 7.42 -13.46 1.96
CA SER A 161 6.26 -12.68 2.42
C SER A 161 6.56 -11.19 2.31
N ILE A 162 5.80 -10.46 1.48
CA ILE A 162 5.95 -9.01 1.33
C ILE A 162 4.83 -8.33 2.10
N LEU A 163 5.18 -7.65 3.18
CA LEU A 163 4.25 -7.02 4.12
C LEU A 163 4.30 -5.51 4.00
N GLU A 164 3.18 -4.92 3.57
CA GLU A 164 3.01 -3.47 3.60
C GLU A 164 2.65 -3.04 5.02
N MET A 165 3.32 -1.99 5.54
CA MET A 165 3.10 -1.43 6.87
C MET A 165 2.61 0.00 6.76
N GLY A 166 1.36 0.22 7.13
CA GLY A 166 0.71 1.52 7.26
C GLY A 166 0.79 2.03 8.69
N MET A 167 0.49 3.32 8.86
CA MET A 167 0.37 3.95 10.17
C MET A 167 -0.54 5.17 10.12
N SER A 168 -1.09 5.55 11.26
CA SER A 168 -1.68 6.86 11.55
C SER A 168 -0.88 7.59 12.63
N GLY A 169 -0.25 6.88 13.56
CA GLY A 169 0.48 7.42 14.70
C GLY A 169 1.85 6.77 14.94
N PHE A 170 2.55 7.29 15.98
CA PHE A 170 3.79 6.70 16.47
C PHE A 170 3.55 5.31 17.07
N HIS A 171 4.58 4.47 17.05
CA HIS A 171 4.64 3.11 17.59
C HIS A 171 3.76 2.07 16.85
N GLU A 172 3.00 2.48 15.84
CA GLU A 172 2.22 1.53 15.05
C GLU A 172 3.13 0.69 14.13
N ILE A 173 4.08 1.33 13.41
CA ILE A 173 5.05 0.60 12.58
C ILE A 173 6.02 -0.20 13.47
N GLU A 174 6.43 0.31 14.62
CA GLU A 174 7.22 -0.44 15.60
C GLU A 174 6.54 -1.77 15.96
N PHE A 175 5.24 -1.71 16.28
CA PHE A 175 4.45 -2.90 16.58
C PHE A 175 4.43 -3.89 15.42
N LEU A 176 4.12 -3.42 14.20
CA LEU A 176 4.05 -4.26 12.99
C LEU A 176 5.42 -4.88 12.66
N SER A 177 6.49 -4.09 12.80
CA SER A 177 7.86 -4.55 12.55
C SER A 177 8.29 -5.61 13.54
N ASN A 178 8.00 -5.43 14.84
CA ASN A 178 8.28 -6.41 15.89
C ASN A 178 7.47 -7.70 15.70
N LEU A 179 6.24 -7.61 15.20
CA LEU A 179 5.42 -8.78 14.89
C LEU A 179 6.01 -9.56 13.71
N ALA A 180 6.39 -8.85 12.64
CA ALA A 180 6.82 -9.45 11.38
C ALA A 180 8.30 -9.86 11.36
N GLN A 181 9.15 -9.18 12.12
CA GLN A 181 10.61 -9.40 12.17
C GLN A 181 11.24 -9.52 10.76
N PRO A 182 11.25 -8.42 9.97
CA PRO A 182 11.66 -8.49 8.57
C PRO A 182 13.13 -8.84 8.38
N ASP A 183 13.45 -9.54 7.29
CA ASP A 183 14.79 -9.74 6.76
C ASP A 183 15.24 -8.50 5.95
N ILE A 184 14.28 -7.85 5.27
CA ILE A 184 14.51 -6.62 4.50
C ILE A 184 13.44 -5.60 4.90
N ALA A 185 13.86 -4.42 5.31
CA ALA A 185 12.99 -3.27 5.61
C ALA A 185 13.16 -2.20 4.54
N VAL A 186 12.05 -1.59 4.10
CA VAL A 186 12.02 -0.60 3.02
C VAL A 186 11.27 0.64 3.45
N ILE A 187 11.85 1.83 3.25
CA ILE A 187 11.15 3.11 3.29
C ILE A 187 11.20 3.73 1.89
N THR A 188 10.04 3.87 1.26
CA THR A 188 9.95 4.38 -0.12
C THR A 188 10.23 5.88 -0.22
N ASN A 189 9.61 6.68 0.65
CA ASN A 189 9.80 8.12 0.75
C ASN A 189 9.14 8.70 2.01
N ILE A 190 9.44 9.96 2.31
CA ILE A 190 8.81 10.79 3.33
C ILE A 190 8.08 11.95 2.66
N GLY A 191 6.77 11.95 2.76
CA GLY A 191 5.87 13.00 2.26
C GLY A 191 5.07 13.64 3.38
N GLU A 192 3.86 14.13 3.05
CA GLU A 192 2.98 14.86 3.97
C GLU A 192 1.78 14.03 4.46
N SER A 193 1.70 12.74 4.13
CA SER A 193 0.62 11.86 4.60
C SER A 193 0.64 11.73 6.13
N HIS A 194 -0.54 11.81 6.77
CA HIS A 194 -0.71 11.77 8.23
C HIS A 194 -0.05 12.94 8.98
N MET A 195 0.09 14.09 8.32
CA MET A 195 0.62 15.32 8.92
C MET A 195 -0.19 15.76 10.14
N GLN A 196 -1.51 15.53 10.11
CA GLN A 196 -2.41 15.87 11.21
C GLN A 196 -2.02 15.17 12.52
N ASP A 197 -1.65 13.89 12.45
CA ASP A 197 -1.40 13.05 13.62
C ASP A 197 0.07 13.13 14.11
N LEU A 198 1.00 13.37 13.18
CA LEU A 198 2.44 13.34 13.44
C LEU A 198 3.09 14.74 13.50
N GLY A 199 2.34 15.79 13.21
CA GLY A 199 2.67 17.20 13.38
C GLY A 199 3.66 17.77 12.34
N SER A 200 4.62 16.98 11.84
CA SER A 200 5.64 17.44 10.90
C SER A 200 6.19 16.32 10.02
N ARG A 201 6.94 16.66 8.95
CA ARG A 201 7.67 15.69 8.13
C ARG A 201 8.76 14.96 8.93
N GLU A 202 9.37 15.62 9.90
CA GLU A 202 10.31 15.00 10.85
C GLU A 202 9.62 13.93 11.71
N GLY A 203 8.41 14.21 12.18
CA GLY A 203 7.57 13.24 12.90
C GLY A 203 7.21 12.04 12.02
N ILE A 204 6.87 12.28 10.75
CA ILE A 204 6.60 11.23 9.77
C ILE A 204 7.85 10.37 9.51
N ALA A 205 9.02 11.00 9.33
CA ALA A 205 10.28 10.28 9.15
C ALA A 205 10.62 9.40 10.36
N LYS A 206 10.45 9.93 11.58
CA LYS A 206 10.65 9.19 12.83
C LYS A 206 9.73 7.98 12.90
N ALA A 207 8.42 8.16 12.72
CA ALA A 207 7.44 7.07 12.79
C ALA A 207 7.68 5.98 11.73
N LYS A 208 8.05 6.36 10.49
CA LYS A 208 8.36 5.37 9.44
C LYS A 208 9.67 4.63 9.69
N SER A 209 10.65 5.29 10.33
CA SER A 209 11.92 4.66 10.71
C SER A 209 11.76 3.57 11.77
N GLU A 210 10.63 3.52 12.48
CA GLU A 210 10.29 2.42 13.40
C GLU A 210 10.29 1.04 12.71
N ILE A 211 10.18 0.99 11.37
CA ILE A 211 10.27 -0.28 10.61
C ILE A 211 11.58 -1.03 10.83
N THR A 212 12.65 -0.32 11.22
CA THR A 212 13.95 -0.93 11.48
C THR A 212 14.06 -1.56 12.87
N ILE A 213 13.12 -1.29 13.79
CA ILE A 213 13.18 -1.79 15.18
C ILE A 213 13.06 -3.32 15.21
N GLY A 214 12.16 -3.90 14.38
CA GLY A 214 12.02 -5.35 14.26
C GLY A 214 12.91 -6.00 13.21
N LEU A 215 13.77 -5.24 12.51
CA LEU A 215 14.68 -5.77 11.50
C LEU A 215 15.64 -6.77 12.13
N LYS A 216 15.74 -7.96 11.53
CA LYS A 216 16.65 -9.01 12.02
C LYS A 216 18.12 -8.57 11.96
N ASP A 217 18.94 -9.11 12.85
CA ASP A 217 20.40 -9.00 12.76
C ASP A 217 20.89 -9.52 11.39
N ASN A 218 21.82 -8.77 10.77
CA ASN A 218 22.29 -8.98 9.41
C ASN A 218 21.22 -8.80 8.33
N GLY A 219 20.10 -8.21 8.66
CA GLY A 219 19.07 -7.80 7.69
C GLY A 219 19.51 -6.64 6.80
N THR A 220 18.66 -6.26 5.86
CA THR A 220 18.95 -5.16 4.94
C THR A 220 17.91 -4.06 5.08
N PHE A 221 18.38 -2.81 5.21
CA PHE A 221 17.54 -1.61 5.20
C PHE A 221 17.74 -0.83 3.91
N ILE A 222 16.66 -0.68 3.10
CA ILE A 222 16.67 0.04 1.83
C ILE A 222 15.84 1.32 1.99
N TYR A 223 16.39 2.47 1.62
CA TYR A 223 15.75 3.76 1.85
C TYR A 223 16.07 4.80 0.78
N ASP A 224 15.22 5.83 0.66
CA ASP A 224 15.47 7.00 -0.19
C ASP A 224 16.61 7.84 0.41
N GLY A 225 17.79 7.76 -0.17
CA GLY A 225 18.98 8.50 0.29
C GLY A 225 18.98 9.98 -0.10
N ASP A 226 18.09 10.39 -1.02
CA ASP A 226 17.87 11.81 -1.34
C ASP A 226 17.05 12.52 -0.25
N GLU A 227 16.44 11.78 0.69
CA GLU A 227 15.63 12.33 1.77
C GLU A 227 16.49 12.63 3.01
N PRO A 228 16.77 13.91 3.31
CA PRO A 228 17.66 14.27 4.41
C PRO A 228 17.09 13.90 5.79
N LEU A 229 15.76 13.82 5.94
CA LEU A 229 15.10 13.48 7.21
C LEU A 229 15.33 12.03 7.65
N LEU A 230 15.73 11.14 6.73
CA LEU A 230 16.09 9.76 7.07
C LEU A 230 17.54 9.62 7.59
N LYS A 231 18.44 10.54 7.27
CA LYS A 231 19.87 10.45 7.62
C LYS A 231 20.16 10.25 9.12
N PRO A 232 19.47 10.92 10.06
CA PRO A 232 19.65 10.65 11.49
C PRO A 232 19.31 9.21 11.88
N HIS A 233 18.16 8.72 11.37
CA HIS A 233 17.62 7.40 11.72
C HIS A 233 18.44 6.25 11.11
N VAL A 234 18.99 6.44 9.90
CA VAL A 234 19.90 5.44 9.30
C VAL A 234 21.14 5.19 10.15
N LYS A 235 21.66 6.23 10.84
CA LYS A 235 22.81 6.10 11.73
C LYS A 235 22.53 5.30 13.00
N GLU A 236 21.25 5.18 13.37
CA GLU A 236 20.80 4.41 14.54
C GLU A 236 20.60 2.93 14.20
N VAL A 237 20.65 2.55 12.92
CA VAL A 237 20.49 1.17 12.49
C VAL A 237 21.81 0.42 12.72
N GLU A 238 21.80 -0.44 13.72
CA GLU A 238 22.93 -1.30 14.06
C GLU A 238 22.74 -2.71 13.46
N ASN A 239 23.84 -3.41 13.22
CA ASN A 239 23.85 -4.82 12.77
C ASN A 239 23.05 -5.11 11.47
N ALA A 240 22.82 -4.13 10.62
CA ALA A 240 22.14 -4.31 9.34
C ALA A 240 22.89 -3.62 8.19
N LYS A 241 22.72 -4.14 6.98
CA LYS A 241 23.21 -3.52 5.76
C LYS A 241 22.27 -2.40 5.35
N CYS A 242 22.77 -1.18 5.21
CA CYS A 242 21.99 -0.03 4.73
C CYS A 242 22.29 0.25 3.25
N ILE A 243 21.25 0.31 2.41
CA ILE A 243 21.34 0.62 0.98
C ILE A 243 20.53 1.87 0.69
N SER A 244 21.20 2.97 0.36
CA SER A 244 20.55 4.17 -0.12
C SER A 244 20.28 4.11 -1.61
N ILE A 245 19.08 4.55 -2.03
CA ILE A 245 18.71 4.70 -3.45
C ILE A 245 18.37 6.16 -3.73
N GLY A 246 18.63 6.64 -4.92
CA GLY A 246 18.25 8.01 -5.29
C GLY A 246 18.91 8.51 -6.55
N VAL A 247 18.73 9.81 -6.81
CA VAL A 247 19.34 10.49 -7.97
C VAL A 247 20.67 11.17 -7.62
N ALA A 248 20.88 11.48 -6.35
CA ALA A 248 22.13 12.05 -5.88
C ALA A 248 23.28 11.03 -5.99
N THR A 249 24.47 11.51 -6.35
CA THR A 249 25.63 10.68 -6.69
C THR A 249 26.28 9.97 -5.49
N ASP A 250 25.91 10.35 -4.28
CA ASP A 250 26.37 9.74 -3.03
C ASP A 250 25.52 8.53 -2.59
N ASN A 251 24.47 8.19 -3.35
CA ASN A 251 23.68 6.98 -3.10
C ASN A 251 24.43 5.71 -3.50
N ALA A 252 24.13 4.61 -2.82
CA ALA A 252 24.65 3.28 -3.17
C ALA A 252 24.13 2.83 -4.56
N LEU A 253 22.84 3.13 -4.83
CA LEU A 253 22.22 2.90 -6.13
C LEU A 253 21.75 4.27 -6.69
N VAL A 254 22.49 4.80 -7.63
CA VAL A 254 22.19 6.06 -8.32
C VAL A 254 21.34 5.75 -9.53
N CYS A 255 20.11 6.23 -9.55
CA CYS A 255 19.19 6.04 -10.67
C CYS A 255 19.00 7.31 -11.48
N SER A 256 19.00 7.19 -12.78
CA SER A 256 18.79 8.30 -13.73
C SER A 256 17.84 7.89 -14.85
N VAL A 257 16.91 8.79 -15.20
CA VAL A 257 16.00 8.56 -16.35
C VAL A 257 16.78 8.78 -17.63
N ASP A 258 16.73 7.81 -18.54
CA ASP A 258 17.35 7.90 -19.86
C ASP A 258 16.35 8.42 -20.89
N ASP A 259 15.13 7.85 -20.92
CA ASP A 259 14.07 8.24 -21.86
C ASP A 259 12.67 8.07 -21.25
N ARG A 260 11.68 8.70 -21.87
CA ARG A 260 10.26 8.64 -21.49
C ARG A 260 9.41 8.66 -22.74
N ASP A 261 8.40 7.83 -22.76
CA ASP A 261 7.37 7.85 -23.78
C ASP A 261 5.96 7.81 -23.15
N THR A 262 4.95 7.59 -23.97
CA THR A 262 3.55 7.49 -23.52
C THR A 262 3.23 6.18 -22.81
N THR A 263 4.14 5.23 -22.78
CA THR A 263 3.93 3.88 -22.24
C THR A 263 4.72 3.60 -20.97
N GLY A 264 5.82 4.31 -20.74
CA GLY A 264 6.67 4.05 -19.59
C GLY A 264 7.91 4.95 -19.51
N ILE A 265 8.89 4.46 -18.78
CA ILE A 265 10.20 5.11 -18.61
C ILE A 265 11.32 4.09 -18.80
N SER A 266 12.42 4.53 -19.42
CA SER A 266 13.72 3.83 -19.40
C SER A 266 14.67 4.54 -18.46
N PHE A 267 15.44 3.80 -17.68
CA PHE A 267 16.36 4.38 -16.71
C PHE A 267 17.59 3.48 -16.49
N THR A 268 18.63 4.09 -15.97
CA THR A 268 19.90 3.41 -15.69
C THR A 268 20.23 3.49 -14.20
N ILE A 269 20.80 2.41 -13.66
CA ILE A 269 21.36 2.34 -12.31
C ILE A 269 22.89 2.33 -12.39
N ASN A 270 23.53 3.23 -11.64
CA ASN A 270 25.00 3.38 -11.54
C ASN A 270 25.68 3.51 -12.91
N ASN A 271 24.98 4.04 -13.93
CA ASN A 271 25.44 4.14 -15.33
C ASN A 271 25.90 2.77 -15.91
N LYS A 272 25.32 1.67 -15.47
CA LYS A 272 25.71 0.31 -15.88
C LYS A 272 24.54 -0.57 -16.26
N GLU A 273 23.52 -0.60 -15.43
CA GLU A 273 22.34 -1.45 -15.60
C GLU A 273 21.20 -0.62 -16.17
N HIS A 274 20.70 -1.01 -17.32
CA HIS A 274 19.60 -0.34 -18.00
C HIS A 274 18.31 -1.12 -17.82
N TYR A 275 17.20 -0.42 -17.52
CA TYR A 275 15.89 -1.00 -17.29
C TYR A 275 14.80 -0.26 -18.04
N ASP A 276 13.83 -1.03 -18.58
CA ASP A 276 12.58 -0.52 -19.14
C ASP A 276 11.44 -0.83 -18.19
N LEU A 277 10.70 0.20 -17.78
CA LEU A 277 9.57 0.09 -16.88
C LEU A 277 8.30 0.58 -17.61
N PRO A 278 7.32 -0.30 -17.89
CA PRO A 278 6.09 0.04 -18.60
C PRO A 278 5.09 0.78 -17.69
N ILE A 279 5.56 1.75 -16.93
CA ILE A 279 4.78 2.54 -15.98
C ILE A 279 5.23 3.99 -16.09
N LEU A 280 4.26 4.90 -16.16
CA LEU A 280 4.52 6.32 -16.22
C LEU A 280 5.00 6.89 -14.87
N GLY A 281 5.73 7.99 -14.95
CA GLY A 281 6.09 8.79 -13.80
C GLY A 281 7.52 8.53 -13.27
N LYS A 282 8.32 9.59 -13.24
CA LYS A 282 9.71 9.55 -12.75
C LYS A 282 9.86 8.98 -11.34
N HIS A 283 8.86 9.18 -10.47
CA HIS A 283 8.88 8.65 -9.11
C HIS A 283 8.88 7.12 -9.09
N ASN A 284 8.33 6.47 -10.13
CA ASN A 284 8.34 5.01 -10.24
C ASN A 284 9.73 4.44 -10.54
N MET A 285 10.67 5.24 -11.05
CA MET A 285 12.07 4.84 -11.14
C MET A 285 12.66 4.50 -9.76
N LYS A 286 12.40 5.33 -8.72
CA LYS A 286 12.87 5.04 -7.36
C LYS A 286 12.20 3.79 -6.80
N ASN A 287 10.88 3.62 -7.00
CA ASN A 287 10.14 2.42 -6.57
C ASN A 287 10.71 1.14 -7.24
N ALA A 288 11.02 1.21 -8.54
CA ALA A 288 11.65 0.12 -9.28
C ALA A 288 13.08 -0.15 -8.79
N THR A 289 13.86 0.90 -8.49
CA THR A 289 15.23 0.74 -7.96
C THR A 289 15.23 0.02 -6.62
N ILE A 290 14.23 0.26 -5.76
CA ILE A 290 14.04 -0.51 -4.52
C ILE A 290 13.78 -1.98 -4.84
N ALA A 291 12.88 -2.28 -5.77
CA ALA A 291 12.59 -3.67 -6.15
C ALA A 291 13.81 -4.38 -6.75
N ILE A 292 14.61 -3.67 -7.55
CA ILE A 292 15.90 -4.16 -8.09
C ILE A 292 16.87 -4.46 -6.96
N ALA A 293 17.02 -3.55 -5.98
CA ALA A 293 17.87 -3.76 -4.82
C ALA A 293 17.46 -5.02 -4.03
N VAL A 294 16.16 -5.21 -3.81
CA VAL A 294 15.63 -6.43 -3.16
C VAL A 294 15.97 -7.68 -3.97
N GLY A 295 15.79 -7.64 -5.31
CA GLY A 295 16.15 -8.75 -6.19
C GLY A 295 17.62 -9.13 -6.09
N HIS A 296 18.51 -8.14 -6.12
CA HIS A 296 19.96 -8.38 -5.94
C HIS A 296 20.31 -8.93 -4.56
N GLU A 297 19.69 -8.43 -3.48
CA GLU A 297 19.89 -8.96 -2.12
C GLU A 297 19.45 -10.42 -1.98
N LEU A 298 18.48 -10.84 -2.78
CA LEU A 298 18.01 -12.23 -2.82
C LEU A 298 18.74 -13.08 -3.88
N GLY A 299 19.77 -12.54 -4.52
CA GLY A 299 20.66 -13.26 -5.44
C GLY A 299 20.15 -13.41 -6.88
N LEU A 300 19.14 -12.64 -7.28
CA LEU A 300 18.66 -12.66 -8.66
C LEU A 300 19.68 -12.01 -9.60
N THR A 301 19.77 -12.54 -10.82
CA THR A 301 20.62 -11.96 -11.87
C THR A 301 19.98 -10.69 -12.47
N TYR A 302 20.81 -9.82 -13.02
CA TYR A 302 20.34 -8.66 -13.78
C TYR A 302 19.29 -9.05 -14.84
N ASN A 303 19.54 -10.09 -15.61
CA ASN A 303 18.62 -10.50 -16.68
C ASN A 303 17.27 -10.94 -16.14
N THR A 304 17.22 -11.69 -15.04
CA THR A 304 15.96 -12.09 -14.39
C THR A 304 15.18 -10.86 -13.94
N ILE A 305 15.83 -9.93 -13.23
CA ILE A 305 15.22 -8.69 -12.74
C ILE A 305 14.69 -7.84 -13.91
N TYR A 306 15.50 -7.67 -14.96
CA TYR A 306 15.11 -6.89 -16.15
C TYR A 306 13.85 -7.45 -16.83
N GLN A 307 13.82 -8.76 -17.10
CA GLN A 307 12.69 -9.41 -17.75
C GLN A 307 11.42 -9.35 -16.89
N ASN A 308 11.55 -9.48 -15.58
CA ASN A 308 10.43 -9.46 -14.66
C ASN A 308 9.85 -8.04 -14.51
N LEU A 309 10.68 -7.00 -14.42
CA LEU A 309 10.22 -5.61 -14.38
C LEU A 309 9.53 -5.16 -15.65
N LYS A 310 10.00 -5.64 -16.80
CA LYS A 310 9.38 -5.34 -18.09
C LYS A 310 7.93 -5.82 -18.21
N ASN A 311 7.57 -6.82 -17.40
CA ASN A 311 6.23 -7.42 -17.35
C ASN A 311 5.47 -7.06 -16.06
N VAL A 312 5.87 -6.02 -15.36
CA VAL A 312 5.25 -5.62 -14.09
C VAL A 312 3.78 -5.28 -14.24
N SER A 313 2.96 -5.78 -13.30
CA SER A 313 1.55 -5.44 -13.17
C SER A 313 1.30 -4.81 -11.81
N LEU A 314 0.70 -3.64 -11.79
CA LEU A 314 0.36 -2.93 -10.56
C LEU A 314 -1.07 -3.20 -10.13
N THR A 315 -1.32 -3.07 -8.84
CA THR A 315 -2.67 -2.94 -8.29
C THR A 315 -3.38 -1.76 -8.94
N GLY A 316 -4.62 -1.93 -9.37
CA GLY A 316 -5.39 -0.92 -10.09
C GLY A 316 -5.47 0.45 -9.42
N MET A 317 -5.86 1.47 -10.17
CA MET A 317 -5.94 2.87 -9.77
C MET A 317 -4.58 3.51 -9.38
N ARG A 318 -3.46 3.01 -9.96
CA ARG A 318 -2.09 3.52 -9.72
C ARG A 318 -1.38 3.71 -11.06
N MET A 319 -1.54 4.90 -11.63
CA MET A 319 -1.07 5.22 -12.99
C MET A 319 -1.56 4.20 -14.03
N GLU A 320 -2.72 3.60 -13.79
CA GLU A 320 -3.35 2.62 -14.65
C GLU A 320 -3.86 3.29 -15.93
N GLN A 321 -3.43 2.81 -17.10
CA GLN A 321 -3.74 3.43 -18.37
C GLN A 321 -4.85 2.69 -19.09
N HIS A 322 -5.83 3.46 -19.58
CA HIS A 322 -6.91 2.98 -20.45
C HIS A 322 -6.88 3.76 -21.76
N THR A 323 -6.68 3.07 -22.88
CA THR A 323 -6.73 3.68 -24.21
C THR A 323 -8.11 3.53 -24.78
N LEU A 324 -8.74 4.66 -25.10
CA LEU A 324 -10.04 4.76 -25.74
C LEU A 324 -9.90 4.96 -27.24
N GLU A 325 -11.03 5.05 -27.95
CA GLU A 325 -11.05 5.43 -29.37
C GLU A 325 -10.39 6.79 -29.61
N ASN A 326 -9.92 7.04 -30.83
CA ASN A 326 -9.26 8.26 -31.26
C ASN A 326 -7.97 8.59 -30.46
N ASP A 327 -7.26 7.59 -29.98
CA ASP A 327 -6.01 7.74 -29.21
C ASP A 327 -6.18 8.61 -27.94
N ILE A 328 -7.33 8.56 -27.29
CA ILE A 328 -7.55 9.14 -25.98
C ILE A 328 -6.97 8.20 -24.93
N THR A 329 -6.15 8.72 -24.01
CA THR A 329 -5.64 7.95 -22.88
C THR A 329 -6.18 8.50 -21.56
N VAL A 330 -6.83 7.64 -20.77
CA VAL A 330 -7.28 7.94 -19.40
C VAL A 330 -6.35 7.24 -18.43
N ILE A 331 -5.70 8.03 -17.56
CA ILE A 331 -4.77 7.55 -16.54
C ILE A 331 -5.48 7.61 -15.20
N ASN A 332 -5.77 6.44 -14.64
CA ASN A 332 -6.39 6.27 -13.35
C ASN A 332 -5.32 6.23 -12.25
N ASP A 333 -5.22 7.29 -11.46
CA ASP A 333 -4.37 7.38 -10.28
C ASP A 333 -5.19 7.75 -9.03
N ALA A 334 -6.43 7.26 -8.99
CA ALA A 334 -7.46 7.65 -8.02
C ALA A 334 -7.48 6.81 -6.73
N TYR A 335 -6.50 5.95 -6.49
CA TYR A 335 -6.48 5.13 -5.26
C TYR A 335 -6.34 5.99 -4.01
N ASN A 336 -5.40 6.94 -4.00
CA ASN A 336 -5.19 7.89 -2.91
C ASN A 336 -4.38 9.10 -3.41
N ALA A 337 -4.34 10.17 -2.61
CA ALA A 337 -3.59 11.37 -2.93
C ALA A 337 -2.88 11.94 -1.70
N SER A 338 -1.75 12.61 -1.96
CA SER A 338 -1.05 13.53 -1.08
C SER A 338 -0.57 14.72 -1.93
N PRO A 339 -0.22 15.88 -1.34
CA PRO A 339 0.29 17.01 -2.10
C PRO A 339 1.51 16.64 -2.97
N THR A 340 2.45 15.89 -2.41
CA THR A 340 3.62 15.37 -3.15
C THR A 340 3.22 14.46 -4.30
N SER A 341 2.28 13.53 -4.09
CA SER A 341 1.85 12.63 -5.16
C SER A 341 1.04 13.33 -6.24
N MET A 342 0.30 14.39 -5.92
CA MET A 342 -0.37 15.23 -6.91
C MET A 342 0.64 15.97 -7.79
N ARG A 343 1.68 16.56 -7.20
CA ARG A 343 2.77 17.18 -7.96
C ARG A 343 3.46 16.19 -8.90
N ALA A 344 3.74 14.98 -8.44
CA ALA A 344 4.31 13.92 -9.27
C ALA A 344 3.39 13.50 -10.44
N ALA A 345 2.08 13.48 -10.23
CA ALA A 345 1.10 13.22 -11.27
C ALA A 345 1.03 14.35 -12.31
N ILE A 346 1.08 15.62 -11.86
CA ILE A 346 1.18 16.81 -12.73
C ILE A 346 2.45 16.71 -13.60
N ASP A 347 3.61 16.44 -13.00
CA ASP A 347 4.87 16.28 -13.73
C ASP A 347 4.78 15.15 -14.76
N THR A 348 4.12 14.04 -14.42
CA THR A 348 3.94 12.92 -15.34
C THR A 348 3.07 13.34 -16.53
N LEU A 349 1.90 13.94 -16.28
CA LEU A 349 0.99 14.38 -17.34
C LEU A 349 1.65 15.45 -18.23
N SER A 350 2.45 16.36 -17.65
CA SER A 350 3.13 17.42 -18.38
C SER A 350 4.15 16.92 -19.41
N THR A 351 4.63 15.68 -19.27
CA THR A 351 5.58 15.09 -20.24
C THR A 351 4.89 14.43 -21.44
N LEU A 352 3.58 14.19 -21.36
CA LEU A 352 2.85 13.51 -22.43
C LEU A 352 2.53 14.47 -23.58
N THR A 353 2.49 13.93 -24.80
CA THR A 353 2.05 14.65 -26.00
C THR A 353 0.54 14.62 -26.12
N GLY A 354 -0.06 15.65 -26.70
CA GLY A 354 -1.50 15.81 -26.82
C GLY A 354 -2.05 16.86 -25.85
N ARG A 355 -3.38 17.06 -25.85
CA ARG A 355 -4.05 17.96 -24.89
C ARG A 355 -4.15 17.28 -23.52
N ARG A 356 -3.68 17.94 -22.49
CA ARG A 356 -3.52 17.42 -21.13
C ARG A 356 -4.64 17.91 -20.25
N ILE A 357 -5.48 16.99 -19.78
CA ILE A 357 -6.63 17.21 -18.91
C ILE A 357 -6.32 16.62 -17.54
N LEU A 358 -6.23 17.48 -16.54
CA LEU A 358 -5.95 17.11 -15.16
C LEU A 358 -7.22 17.18 -14.33
N ILE A 359 -7.58 16.09 -13.66
CA ILE A 359 -8.73 15.99 -12.76
C ILE A 359 -8.23 15.71 -11.35
N LEU A 360 -8.43 16.67 -10.43
CA LEU A 360 -7.96 16.57 -9.05
C LEU A 360 -9.13 16.66 -8.07
N GLY A 361 -9.15 15.72 -7.11
CA GLY A 361 -10.04 15.76 -5.96
C GLY A 361 -9.34 16.27 -4.70
N ASP A 362 -10.08 16.29 -3.58
CA ASP A 362 -9.52 16.64 -2.28
C ASP A 362 -8.39 15.70 -1.87
N VAL A 363 -7.42 16.26 -1.15
CA VAL A 363 -6.47 15.51 -0.33
C VAL A 363 -6.96 15.56 1.11
N LEU A 364 -7.32 14.40 1.66
CA LEU A 364 -7.83 14.27 3.02
C LEU A 364 -6.68 14.14 4.03
N GLU A 365 -6.97 14.28 5.32
CA GLU A 365 -6.04 14.05 6.45
C GLU A 365 -4.84 15.02 6.52
N LEU A 366 -4.97 16.23 5.97
CA LEU A 366 -3.92 17.26 6.00
C LEU A 366 -3.98 18.19 7.23
N GLY A 367 -5.05 18.09 8.03
CA GLY A 367 -5.23 18.91 9.23
C GLY A 367 -5.34 20.41 8.93
N GLU A 368 -4.82 21.23 9.82
CA GLU A 368 -4.90 22.69 9.74
C GLU A 368 -4.23 23.30 8.51
N ASN A 369 -3.24 22.60 7.93
CA ASN A 369 -2.49 23.05 6.76
C ASN A 369 -3.17 22.68 5.42
N SER A 370 -4.35 22.07 5.44
CA SER A 370 -5.05 21.55 4.25
C SER A 370 -5.18 22.63 3.16
N LYS A 371 -5.69 23.79 3.51
CA LYS A 371 -5.87 24.91 2.57
C LYS A 371 -4.56 25.32 1.87
N GLU A 372 -3.50 25.53 2.65
CA GLU A 372 -2.20 25.96 2.11
C GLU A 372 -1.60 24.92 1.20
N MET A 373 -1.73 23.65 1.57
CA MET A 373 -1.24 22.54 0.76
C MET A 373 -1.98 22.38 -0.56
N HIS A 374 -3.30 22.57 -0.58
CA HIS A 374 -4.08 22.58 -1.82
C HIS A 374 -3.74 23.78 -2.70
N ILE A 375 -3.56 24.99 -2.13
CA ILE A 375 -3.05 26.17 -2.85
C ILE A 375 -1.68 25.86 -3.47
N GLY A 376 -0.78 25.21 -2.72
CA GLY A 376 0.53 24.79 -3.21
C GLY A 376 0.47 23.83 -4.40
N VAL A 377 -0.53 22.96 -4.48
CA VAL A 377 -0.77 22.09 -5.64
C VAL A 377 -1.23 22.91 -6.86
N GLY A 378 -2.17 23.86 -6.66
CA GLY A 378 -2.65 24.72 -7.76
C GLY A 378 -1.55 25.62 -8.32
N ASN A 379 -0.75 26.25 -7.46
CA ASN A 379 0.39 27.08 -7.89
C ASN A 379 1.47 26.24 -8.60
N TYR A 380 1.58 24.94 -8.29
CA TYR A 380 2.54 24.05 -8.96
C TYR A 380 2.24 23.83 -10.44
N LEU A 381 1.06 24.23 -10.94
CA LEU A 381 0.72 24.17 -12.36
C LEU A 381 1.46 25.21 -13.21
N GLU A 382 2.09 26.21 -12.58
CA GLU A 382 2.91 27.19 -13.27
C GLU A 382 4.00 26.48 -14.10
N GLU A 383 4.09 26.81 -15.39
CA GLU A 383 5.03 26.25 -16.36
C GLU A 383 4.90 24.71 -16.61
N LYS A 384 3.81 24.06 -16.17
CA LYS A 384 3.61 22.61 -16.37
C LYS A 384 2.91 22.24 -17.68
N HIS A 385 2.49 23.22 -18.47
CA HIS A 385 1.82 22.97 -19.75
C HIS A 385 0.59 22.05 -19.64
N ILE A 386 -0.21 22.19 -18.59
CA ILE A 386 -1.51 21.52 -18.47
C ILE A 386 -2.54 22.42 -19.18
N ASP A 387 -3.33 21.80 -20.09
CA ASP A 387 -4.29 22.56 -20.90
C ASP A 387 -5.63 22.76 -20.18
N VAL A 388 -6.09 21.76 -19.43
CA VAL A 388 -7.38 21.77 -18.74
C VAL A 388 -7.24 21.30 -17.30
N LEU A 389 -7.84 22.04 -16.36
CA LEU A 389 -7.91 21.69 -14.95
C LEU A 389 -9.38 21.53 -14.54
N TYR A 390 -9.76 20.33 -14.11
CA TYR A 390 -11.03 20.08 -13.44
C TYR A 390 -10.79 19.68 -12.00
N THR A 391 -11.56 20.25 -11.07
CA THR A 391 -11.42 19.93 -9.64
C THR A 391 -12.77 19.54 -9.04
N PHE A 392 -12.75 18.64 -8.07
CA PHE A 392 -13.93 18.13 -7.38
C PHE A 392 -13.69 18.00 -5.88
N GLY A 393 -14.59 18.55 -5.08
CA GLY A 393 -14.57 18.48 -3.62
C GLY A 393 -14.42 19.86 -2.96
N ASN A 394 -14.51 19.90 -1.65
CA ASN A 394 -14.52 21.18 -0.91
C ASN A 394 -13.14 21.83 -0.88
N GLU A 395 -12.10 21.05 -0.63
CA GLU A 395 -10.72 21.53 -0.51
C GLU A 395 -10.05 21.70 -1.88
N ALA A 396 -10.40 20.88 -2.87
CA ALA A 396 -9.91 21.01 -4.24
C ALA A 396 -10.32 22.33 -4.92
N LYS A 397 -11.27 23.05 -4.32
CA LYS A 397 -11.58 24.42 -4.72
C LYS A 397 -10.37 25.35 -4.57
N TYR A 398 -9.53 25.16 -3.56
CA TYR A 398 -8.31 25.94 -3.40
C TYR A 398 -7.27 25.62 -4.49
N ILE A 399 -7.25 24.38 -5.02
CA ILE A 399 -6.45 24.04 -6.20
C ILE A 399 -6.96 24.81 -7.42
N TYR A 400 -8.28 24.83 -7.61
CA TYR A 400 -8.90 25.58 -8.70
C TYR A 400 -8.58 27.08 -8.60
N ASP A 401 -8.85 27.69 -7.43
CA ASP A 401 -8.69 29.14 -7.23
C ASP A 401 -7.23 29.59 -7.48
N SER A 402 -6.23 28.79 -7.14
CA SER A 402 -4.81 29.09 -7.34
C SER A 402 -4.23 28.61 -8.67
N GLY A 403 -4.84 27.58 -9.28
CA GLY A 403 -4.33 26.95 -10.49
C GLY A 403 -4.96 27.44 -11.80
N GLN A 404 -6.18 28.00 -11.76
CA GLN A 404 -6.92 28.37 -12.96
C GLN A 404 -6.20 29.36 -13.88
N GLN A 405 -5.34 30.21 -13.35
CA GLN A 405 -4.56 31.17 -14.12
C GLN A 405 -3.40 30.56 -14.91
N HIS A 406 -3.05 29.29 -14.64
CA HIS A 406 -1.92 28.58 -15.24
C HIS A 406 -2.34 27.60 -16.34
N VAL A 407 -3.65 27.54 -16.66
CA VAL A 407 -4.21 26.61 -17.65
C VAL A 407 -5.14 27.37 -18.62
N GLU A 408 -5.39 26.80 -19.81
CA GLU A 408 -6.29 27.44 -20.80
C GLU A 408 -7.75 27.37 -20.36
N LYS A 409 -8.16 26.27 -19.70
CA LYS A 409 -9.52 26.04 -19.22
C LYS A 409 -9.49 25.47 -17.82
N ALA A 410 -10.29 26.03 -16.92
CA ALA A 410 -10.48 25.48 -15.59
C ALA A 410 -11.93 25.49 -15.17
N GLN A 411 -12.37 24.48 -14.42
CA GLN A 411 -13.69 24.43 -13.80
C GLN A 411 -13.66 23.61 -12.52
N HIS A 412 -14.40 24.11 -11.52
CA HIS A 412 -14.61 23.40 -10.26
C HIS A 412 -16.01 22.81 -10.23
N PHE A 413 -16.16 21.59 -9.70
CA PHE A 413 -17.42 20.85 -9.62
C PHE A 413 -17.74 20.45 -8.19
N ASN A 414 -19.04 20.46 -7.88
CA ASN A 414 -19.60 19.93 -6.63
C ASN A 414 -20.32 18.58 -6.86
N SER A 415 -20.49 18.18 -8.11
CA SER A 415 -21.11 16.93 -8.54
C SER A 415 -20.17 16.19 -9.52
N LYS A 416 -19.98 14.89 -9.30
CA LYS A 416 -19.24 14.04 -10.24
C LYS A 416 -20.02 13.84 -11.54
N ASP A 417 -21.35 13.76 -11.47
CA ASP A 417 -22.18 13.57 -12.66
C ASP A 417 -22.07 14.78 -13.61
N ASP A 418 -22.11 16.00 -13.07
CA ASP A 418 -21.91 17.22 -13.86
C ASP A 418 -20.51 17.27 -14.49
N MET A 419 -19.48 16.85 -13.74
CA MET A 419 -18.12 16.77 -14.24
C MET A 419 -17.99 15.75 -15.36
N ILE A 420 -18.60 14.56 -15.22
CA ILE A 420 -18.62 13.51 -16.23
C ILE A 420 -19.30 13.98 -17.51
N GLU A 421 -20.45 14.69 -17.41
CA GLU A 421 -21.16 15.23 -18.56
C GLU A 421 -20.29 16.25 -19.33
N VAL A 422 -19.66 17.18 -18.61
CA VAL A 422 -18.75 18.15 -19.22
C VAL A 422 -17.54 17.45 -19.86
N LEU A 423 -16.93 16.48 -19.18
CA LEU A 423 -15.80 15.72 -19.73
C LEU A 423 -16.16 15.01 -21.01
N ARG A 424 -17.26 14.26 -21.03
CA ARG A 424 -17.72 13.52 -22.25
C ARG A 424 -17.93 14.44 -23.45
N SER A 425 -18.43 15.67 -23.21
CA SER A 425 -18.64 16.66 -24.26
C SER A 425 -17.36 17.38 -24.71
N ASP A 426 -16.33 17.41 -23.84
CA ASP A 426 -15.08 18.14 -24.07
C ASP A 426 -13.95 17.29 -24.63
N LEU A 427 -14.03 15.94 -24.51
CA LEU A 427 -13.00 15.03 -24.99
C LEU A 427 -12.79 15.12 -26.50
N LYS A 428 -11.53 15.12 -26.90
CA LYS A 428 -11.08 15.18 -28.30
C LYS A 428 -10.03 14.10 -28.58
N ALA A 429 -9.83 13.80 -29.84
CA ALA A 429 -8.75 12.89 -30.27
C ALA A 429 -7.39 13.33 -29.69
N HIS A 430 -6.62 12.35 -29.26
CA HIS A 430 -5.28 12.51 -28.66
C HIS A 430 -5.27 13.20 -27.29
N ASP A 431 -6.40 13.28 -26.57
CA ASP A 431 -6.42 13.78 -25.19
C ASP A 431 -5.71 12.81 -24.20
N ARG A 432 -5.05 13.41 -23.24
CA ARG A 432 -4.41 12.69 -22.12
C ARG A 432 -5.08 13.16 -20.83
N VAL A 433 -5.88 12.29 -20.23
CA VAL A 433 -6.66 12.58 -19.02
C VAL A 433 -6.00 11.89 -17.83
N LEU A 434 -5.69 12.62 -16.77
CA LEU A 434 -5.21 12.04 -15.52
C LEU A 434 -6.17 12.37 -14.38
N VAL A 435 -6.57 11.34 -13.62
CA VAL A 435 -7.54 11.46 -12.51
C VAL A 435 -6.87 11.07 -11.20
N LYS A 436 -6.86 11.99 -10.21
CA LYS A 436 -6.28 11.75 -8.90
C LYS A 436 -7.03 12.45 -7.76
N GLY A 437 -7.19 11.76 -6.64
CA GLY A 437 -7.78 12.28 -5.42
C GLY A 437 -7.65 11.28 -4.28
N SER A 438 -7.96 11.69 -3.06
CA SER A 438 -8.00 10.78 -1.91
C SER A 438 -9.06 9.69 -2.11
N ARG A 439 -8.85 8.53 -1.49
CA ARG A 439 -9.73 7.35 -1.61
C ARG A 439 -11.20 7.66 -1.32
N GLY A 440 -11.45 8.51 -0.32
CA GLY A 440 -12.81 8.95 0.05
C GLY A 440 -13.54 9.71 -1.04
N MET A 441 -12.84 10.29 -2.03
CA MET A 441 -13.43 11.03 -3.14
C MET A 441 -14.05 10.10 -4.20
N LYS A 442 -13.63 8.85 -4.27
CA LYS A 442 -14.11 7.83 -5.23
C LYS A 442 -14.05 8.31 -6.68
N LEU A 443 -12.94 8.94 -7.08
CA LEU A 443 -12.79 9.47 -8.43
C LEU A 443 -12.64 8.38 -9.50
N GLU A 444 -12.44 7.13 -9.13
CA GLU A 444 -12.57 5.99 -10.03
C GLU A 444 -13.95 5.90 -10.71
N GLU A 445 -15.00 6.49 -10.10
CA GLU A 445 -16.31 6.59 -10.73
C GLU A 445 -16.28 7.44 -12.02
N VAL A 446 -15.47 8.52 -12.00
CA VAL A 446 -15.24 9.36 -13.20
C VAL A 446 -14.49 8.58 -14.26
N VAL A 447 -13.43 7.87 -13.88
CA VAL A 447 -12.68 7.02 -14.80
C VAL A 447 -13.59 5.97 -15.42
N ASN A 448 -14.34 5.22 -14.61
CA ASN A 448 -15.25 4.18 -15.07
C ASN A 448 -16.30 4.71 -16.05
N ALA A 449 -16.82 5.93 -15.80
CA ALA A 449 -17.78 6.57 -16.69
C ALA A 449 -17.16 6.98 -18.04
N LEU A 450 -15.86 7.22 -18.12
CA LEU A 450 -15.17 7.56 -19.36
C LEU A 450 -14.79 6.32 -20.19
N ILE A 451 -14.46 5.20 -19.52
CA ILE A 451 -14.01 3.96 -20.19
C ILE A 451 -15.16 3.00 -20.53
N SER A 452 -16.37 3.23 -19.97
CA SER A 452 -17.59 2.49 -20.30
C SER A 452 -18.25 3.03 -21.58
#